data_7ab9808918d95e4c975da5b55504fb16
#
_entry.id   7ab9808918d95e4c975da5b55504fb16
#
_cell.length_a   1.000
_cell.length_b   1.000
_cell.length_c   1.000
_cell.angle_alpha   90.00
_cell.angle_beta   90.00
_cell.angle_gamma   90.00
#
_symmetry.space_group_name_H-M   'P 1'
#
loop_
_entity.id
_entity.type
_entity.pdbx_description
1 polymer ?
#
loop_
_entity_poly.entity_id
_entity_poly.type
_entity_poly.pdbx_seq_one_letter_code
_entity_poly.pdbx_strand_id
1 'polypeptide(L)'
;MRLKCSGYLFGLFSALIWFIIGCASMGPPGGGPEDKDRPFVVSSLPDTGAVMVDVESDIIISFSEPVLSSTFSEALFISPSSFKYKKIRWRKNQAHIIFDGAIPENQTIIVTVGSILQDLHRNSMQESFTLAFSTGETLASGQISGRIKGERNTNGMIVGAWSTDIDTVINPIESMAPFATQVGEDNTFTLNYLSAGRYRVIAWSDRDRNRLYNPSADIIGLPSKDIILKDMDNL
;
A
#
# COMPACT_ATOMS: atom_id res chain seq x y z
N MET A 1 -36.82 53.63 63.75
CA MET A 1 -37.32 52.89 62.61
C MET A 1 -36.11 52.10 61.98
N ARG A 2 -35.92 50.81 62.38
CA ARG A 2 -34.80 49.98 61.92
C ARG A 2 -35.32 49.02 60.85
N LEU A 3 -34.89 49.19 59.64
CA LEU A 3 -35.28 48.34 58.53
C LEU A 3 -34.61 46.94 58.68
N LYS A 4 -35.43 45.90 58.70
CA LYS A 4 -35.03 44.50 58.61
C LYS A 4 -34.80 44.15 57.11
N CYS A 5 -33.63 44.47 56.53
CA CYS A 5 -33.29 44.14 55.15
C CYS A 5 -32.29 42.97 55.03
N SER A 6 -31.92 42.30 56.11
CA SER A 6 -30.86 41.29 56.11
C SER A 6 -31.29 39.89 55.63
N GLY A 7 -32.58 39.55 55.73
CA GLY A 7 -33.06 38.20 55.44
C GLY A 7 -33.25 37.91 53.96
N TYR A 8 -33.58 38.89 53.15
CA TYR A 8 -33.83 38.68 51.68
C TYR A 8 -32.57 38.57 50.85
N LEU A 9 -31.50 39.24 51.27
CA LEU A 9 -30.22 39.16 50.58
C LEU A 9 -29.58 37.78 50.72
N PHE A 10 -29.75 37.14 51.91
CA PHE A 10 -29.21 35.78 52.13
C PHE A 10 -29.97 34.71 51.35
N GLY A 11 -31.30 34.86 51.21
CA GLY A 11 -32.14 33.96 50.40
C GLY A 11 -31.84 34.02 48.91
N LEU A 12 -31.60 35.23 48.37
CA LEU A 12 -31.24 35.43 46.97
C LEU A 12 -29.85 34.89 46.62
N PHE A 13 -28.89 34.98 47.55
CA PHE A 13 -27.55 34.46 47.35
C PHE A 13 -27.52 32.93 47.44
N SER A 14 -28.34 32.31 48.29
CA SER A 14 -28.49 30.86 48.39
C SER A 14 -29.16 30.25 47.14
N ALA A 15 -30.16 30.93 46.56
CA ALA A 15 -30.82 30.48 45.34
C ALA A 15 -29.93 30.55 44.09
N LEU A 16 -29.01 31.53 44.05
CA LEU A 16 -28.09 31.71 42.91
C LEU A 16 -27.01 30.62 42.87
N ILE A 17 -26.64 30.04 44.03
CA ILE A 17 -25.62 28.98 44.09
C ILE A 17 -26.16 27.65 43.55
N TRP A 18 -27.44 27.39 43.55
CA TRP A 18 -28.04 26.17 43.03
C TRP A 18 -28.13 26.13 41.51
N PHE A 19 -27.95 27.26 40.82
CA PHE A 19 -27.93 27.31 39.35
C PHE A 19 -26.57 27.03 38.74
N ILE A 20 -25.49 26.91 39.54
CA ILE A 20 -24.12 26.74 39.02
C ILE A 20 -23.67 25.26 39.03
N ILE A 21 -24.48 24.32 39.56
CA ILE A 21 -24.11 22.89 39.59
C ILE A 21 -24.81 22.12 38.46
N GLY A 22 -24.86 22.71 37.29
CA GLY A 22 -25.20 22.02 36.05
C GLY A 22 -23.92 21.59 35.36
N CYS A 23 -23.19 20.61 35.88
CA CYS A 23 -22.23 19.88 35.07
C CYS A 23 -22.99 19.10 33.98
N ALA A 24 -23.16 19.71 32.83
CA ALA A 24 -23.47 18.95 31.64
C ALA A 24 -22.26 18.06 31.35
N SER A 25 -22.29 16.82 31.83
CA SER A 25 -21.43 15.78 31.40
C SER A 25 -21.78 15.51 29.93
N MET A 26 -21.09 16.19 29.00
CA MET A 26 -21.07 15.74 27.62
C MET A 26 -20.30 14.43 27.62
N GLY A 27 -21.00 13.32 27.68
CA GLY A 27 -20.42 12.04 27.30
C GLY A 27 -19.86 12.19 25.87
N PRO A 28 -18.74 11.56 25.55
CA PRO A 28 -18.28 11.54 24.16
C PRO A 28 -19.45 11.07 23.30
N PRO A 29 -19.72 11.71 22.14
CA PRO A 29 -20.75 11.22 21.23
C PRO A 29 -20.48 9.75 20.97
N GLY A 30 -21.47 8.90 21.19
CA GLY A 30 -21.37 7.48 20.90
C GLY A 30 -20.95 7.36 19.45
N GLY A 31 -19.71 6.92 19.19
CA GLY A 31 -19.23 6.65 17.84
C GLY A 31 -20.19 5.68 17.16
N GLY A 32 -20.39 5.82 15.86
CA GLY A 32 -21.08 4.81 15.06
C GLY A 32 -20.41 3.44 15.21
N PRO A 33 -20.95 2.39 14.58
CA PRO A 33 -20.28 1.10 14.53
C PRO A 33 -18.86 1.27 13.98
N GLU A 34 -17.94 0.48 14.53
CA GLU A 34 -16.54 0.44 14.06
C GLU A 34 -16.52 0.09 12.57
N ASP A 35 -15.83 0.90 11.78
CA ASP A 35 -15.61 0.61 10.38
C ASP A 35 -14.61 -0.55 10.23
N LYS A 36 -15.03 -1.60 9.54
CA LYS A 36 -14.23 -2.79 9.24
C LYS A 36 -14.10 -3.07 7.76
N ASP A 37 -14.65 -2.18 6.94
CA ASP A 37 -14.52 -2.28 5.51
C ASP A 37 -13.05 -2.04 5.13
N ARG A 38 -12.59 -2.75 4.12
CA ARG A 38 -11.20 -2.70 3.69
C ARG A 38 -11.08 -1.91 2.41
N PRO A 39 -10.08 -1.04 2.28
CA PRO A 39 -9.87 -0.33 1.04
C PRO A 39 -9.47 -1.29 -0.08
N PHE A 40 -9.92 -1.00 -1.29
CA PHE A 40 -9.52 -1.69 -2.51
C PHE A 40 -9.42 -0.71 -3.68
N VAL A 41 -8.73 -1.12 -4.75
CA VAL A 41 -8.62 -0.31 -5.97
C VAL A 41 -9.86 -0.52 -6.83
N VAL A 42 -10.54 0.57 -7.18
CA VAL A 42 -11.74 0.59 -8.02
C VAL A 42 -11.37 0.69 -9.50
N SER A 43 -10.37 1.51 -9.83
CA SER A 43 -9.93 1.75 -11.21
C SER A 43 -8.52 2.31 -11.26
N SER A 44 -7.89 2.20 -12.40
CA SER A 44 -6.60 2.82 -12.70
C SER A 44 -6.60 3.49 -14.07
N LEU A 45 -5.70 4.44 -14.26
CA LEU A 45 -5.38 5.03 -15.55
C LEU A 45 -3.85 5.10 -15.65
N PRO A 46 -3.21 4.48 -16.66
CA PRO A 46 -3.82 3.62 -17.68
C PRO A 46 -4.58 2.43 -17.09
N ASP A 47 -5.47 1.82 -17.89
CA ASP A 47 -6.11 0.57 -17.50
C ASP A 47 -5.09 -0.57 -17.44
N THR A 48 -5.32 -1.54 -16.56
CA THR A 48 -4.51 -2.76 -16.54
C THR A 48 -4.65 -3.49 -17.89
N GLY A 49 -3.51 -3.83 -18.48
CA GLY A 49 -3.48 -4.48 -19.79
C GLY A 49 -3.36 -3.51 -20.97
N ALA A 50 -3.38 -2.19 -20.73
CA ALA A 50 -3.24 -1.20 -21.79
C ALA A 50 -1.87 -1.32 -22.48
N VAL A 51 -1.84 -1.18 -23.79
CA VAL A 51 -0.62 -1.13 -24.62
C VAL A 51 -0.57 0.20 -25.39
N MET A 52 0.57 0.54 -25.94
CA MET A 52 0.80 1.81 -26.66
C MET A 52 0.45 3.04 -25.79
N VAL A 53 0.67 2.94 -24.48
CA VAL A 53 0.42 4.05 -23.55
C VAL A 53 1.44 5.15 -23.81
N ASP A 54 0.96 6.40 -23.82
CA ASP A 54 1.81 7.57 -24.00
C ASP A 54 2.88 7.65 -22.88
N VAL A 55 4.13 7.86 -23.28
CA VAL A 55 5.28 7.98 -22.37
C VAL A 55 5.21 9.17 -21.41
N GLU A 56 4.37 10.15 -21.67
CA GLU A 56 4.14 11.30 -20.79
C GLU A 56 2.95 11.13 -19.85
N SER A 57 2.31 9.96 -19.86
CA SER A 57 1.12 9.72 -19.04
C SER A 57 1.44 9.66 -17.55
N ASP A 58 0.63 10.38 -16.75
CA ASP A 58 0.58 10.15 -15.29
C ASP A 58 -0.18 8.86 -15.00
N ILE A 59 0.13 8.21 -13.88
CA ILE A 59 -0.65 7.07 -13.40
C ILE A 59 -1.63 7.54 -12.33
N ILE A 60 -2.90 7.18 -12.49
CA ILE A 60 -3.96 7.49 -11.52
C ILE A 60 -4.51 6.18 -10.97
N ILE A 61 -4.54 6.04 -9.65
CA ILE A 61 -5.16 4.90 -8.96
C ILE A 61 -6.30 5.44 -8.10
N SER A 62 -7.50 4.91 -8.32
CA SER A 62 -8.72 5.27 -7.57
C SER A 62 -9.07 4.18 -6.58
N PHE A 63 -9.29 4.57 -5.33
CA PHE A 63 -9.65 3.67 -4.23
C PHE A 63 -11.13 3.75 -3.90
N SER A 64 -11.68 2.70 -3.29
CA SER A 64 -13.05 2.63 -2.78
C SER A 64 -13.34 3.74 -1.77
N GLU A 65 -12.33 4.15 -1.03
CA GLU A 65 -12.40 5.10 0.08
C GLU A 65 -11.08 5.85 0.29
N PRO A 66 -11.04 6.88 1.15
CA PRO A 66 -9.80 7.57 1.49
C PRO A 66 -8.81 6.65 2.18
N VAL A 67 -7.55 6.70 1.73
CA VAL A 67 -6.45 5.90 2.30
C VAL A 67 -5.37 6.78 2.92
N LEU A 68 -4.58 6.21 3.83
CA LEU A 68 -3.46 6.90 4.44
C LEU A 68 -2.30 7.03 3.45
N SER A 69 -1.95 8.26 3.09
CA SER A 69 -0.88 8.55 2.14
C SER A 69 0.49 8.03 2.57
N SER A 70 0.74 7.94 3.88
CA SER A 70 1.98 7.37 4.41
C SER A 70 2.11 5.88 4.08
N THR A 71 1.05 5.10 4.34
CA THR A 71 1.04 3.66 4.04
C THR A 71 1.04 3.39 2.54
N PHE A 72 0.43 4.28 1.73
CA PHE A 72 0.49 4.18 0.28
C PHE A 72 1.93 4.27 -0.25
N SER A 73 2.72 5.22 0.23
CA SER A 73 4.12 5.37 -0.20
C SER A 73 4.97 4.14 0.17
N GLU A 74 4.67 3.50 1.28
CA GLU A 74 5.32 2.26 1.71
C GLU A 74 4.86 1.04 0.89
N ALA A 75 3.57 1.00 0.53
CA ALA A 75 2.95 -0.08 -0.24
C ALA A 75 3.19 0.02 -1.76
N LEU A 76 3.65 1.18 -2.27
CA LEU A 76 3.80 1.40 -3.71
C LEU A 76 5.11 0.82 -4.24
N PHE A 77 5.03 -0.15 -5.13
CA PHE A 77 6.15 -0.71 -5.89
C PHE A 77 5.99 -0.38 -7.36
N ILE A 78 7.05 0.06 -8.00
CA ILE A 78 7.09 0.32 -9.44
C ILE A 78 8.21 -0.51 -10.04
N SER A 79 7.90 -1.27 -11.07
CA SER A 79 8.83 -2.14 -11.78
C SER A 79 8.90 -1.73 -13.26
N PRO A 80 10.09 -1.73 -13.82
CA PRO A 80 11.37 -2.01 -13.18
C PRO A 80 11.76 -0.95 -12.14
N SER A 81 12.51 -1.37 -11.11
CA SER A 81 12.89 -0.50 -9.97
C SER A 81 13.80 0.69 -10.34
N SER A 82 14.36 0.68 -11.57
CA SER A 82 15.09 1.82 -12.14
C SER A 82 14.18 3.00 -12.46
N PHE A 83 12.90 2.75 -12.63
CA PHE A 83 11.90 3.78 -12.96
C PHE A 83 11.32 4.38 -11.69
N LYS A 84 11.56 5.68 -11.47
CA LYS A 84 11.20 6.37 -10.23
C LYS A 84 10.13 7.43 -10.47
N TYR A 85 9.19 7.52 -9.56
CA TYR A 85 8.24 8.63 -9.55
C TYR A 85 8.86 9.87 -8.87
N LYS A 86 8.45 11.05 -9.33
CA LYS A 86 8.86 12.34 -8.76
C LYS A 86 8.05 12.70 -7.52
N LYS A 87 6.72 12.50 -7.59
CA LYS A 87 5.79 12.83 -6.51
C LYS A 87 4.44 12.13 -6.70
N ILE A 88 3.71 12.03 -5.59
CA ILE A 88 2.32 11.59 -5.55
C ILE A 88 1.46 12.79 -5.16
N ARG A 89 0.41 13.06 -5.94
CA ARG A 89 -0.62 14.06 -5.61
C ARG A 89 -1.92 13.34 -5.29
N TRP A 90 -2.58 13.77 -4.23
CA TRP A 90 -3.86 13.23 -3.82
C TRP A 90 -5.01 14.12 -4.27
N ARG A 91 -6.07 13.51 -4.81
CA ARG A 91 -7.34 14.15 -5.10
C ARG A 91 -8.47 13.24 -4.60
N LYS A 92 -9.05 13.57 -3.44
CA LYS A 92 -10.01 12.68 -2.76
C LYS A 92 -9.42 11.27 -2.60
N ASN A 93 -10.08 10.25 -3.16
CA ASN A 93 -9.68 8.85 -3.12
C ASN A 93 -8.72 8.45 -4.27
N GLN A 94 -8.06 9.41 -4.93
CA GLN A 94 -7.20 9.15 -6.07
C GLN A 94 -5.76 9.53 -5.77
N ALA A 95 -4.85 8.61 -6.03
CA ALA A 95 -3.41 8.84 -6.07
C ALA A 95 -2.97 9.12 -7.50
N HIS A 96 -2.45 10.31 -7.76
CA HIS A 96 -1.83 10.68 -9.03
C HIS A 96 -0.31 10.54 -8.89
N ILE A 97 0.26 9.53 -9.52
CA ILE A 97 1.70 9.23 -9.53
C ILE A 97 2.32 9.94 -10.72
N ILE A 98 3.17 10.91 -10.45
CA ILE A 98 3.81 11.75 -11.47
C ILE A 98 5.27 11.34 -11.55
N PHE A 99 5.74 11.01 -12.75
CA PHE A 99 7.10 10.56 -12.98
C PHE A 99 8.09 11.71 -13.17
N ASP A 100 9.36 11.39 -13.05
CA ASP A 100 10.47 12.32 -13.29
C ASP A 100 11.01 12.08 -14.71
N GLY A 101 10.32 12.65 -15.67
CA GLY A 101 10.57 12.44 -17.12
C GLY A 101 9.62 11.44 -17.76
N ALA A 102 9.86 11.17 -19.04
CA ALA A 102 9.05 10.25 -19.82
C ALA A 102 9.25 8.79 -19.38
N ILE A 103 8.22 8.00 -19.49
CA ILE A 103 8.29 6.54 -19.33
C ILE A 103 9.11 5.98 -20.50
N PRO A 104 10.02 5.00 -20.27
CA PRO A 104 10.78 4.42 -21.37
C PRO A 104 9.86 3.80 -22.44
N GLU A 105 10.23 3.95 -23.71
CA GLU A 105 9.50 3.34 -24.83
C GLU A 105 9.65 1.82 -24.86
N ASN A 106 8.66 1.13 -25.44
CA ASN A 106 8.64 -0.32 -25.62
C ASN A 106 8.88 -1.12 -24.33
N GLN A 107 8.33 -0.65 -23.23
CA GLN A 107 8.54 -1.27 -21.92
C GLN A 107 7.23 -1.53 -21.19
N THR A 108 7.15 -2.71 -20.55
CA THR A 108 6.09 -3.00 -19.56
C THR A 108 6.42 -2.33 -18.24
N ILE A 109 5.49 -1.51 -17.76
CA ILE A 109 5.54 -0.89 -16.45
C ILE A 109 4.53 -1.59 -15.54
N ILE A 110 4.98 -1.99 -14.37
CA ILE A 110 4.16 -2.65 -13.36
C ILE A 110 4.12 -1.77 -12.13
N VAL A 111 2.91 -1.47 -11.66
CA VAL A 111 2.69 -0.73 -10.42
C VAL A 111 1.91 -1.62 -9.48
N THR A 112 2.52 -1.99 -8.36
CA THR A 112 1.87 -2.79 -7.32
C THR A 112 1.58 -1.92 -6.12
N VAL A 113 0.34 -1.95 -5.66
CA VAL A 113 -0.07 -1.42 -4.36
C VAL A 113 -0.16 -2.60 -3.40
N GLY A 114 0.73 -2.65 -2.43
CA GLY A 114 0.85 -3.76 -1.51
C GLY A 114 -0.27 -3.81 -0.47
N SER A 115 -0.44 -4.98 0.12
CA SER A 115 -1.49 -5.28 1.11
C SER A 115 -1.40 -4.47 2.41
N ILE A 116 -0.26 -3.83 2.71
CA ILE A 116 -0.11 -2.97 3.90
C ILE A 116 -0.78 -1.60 3.76
N LEU A 117 -1.30 -1.23 2.57
CA LEU A 117 -2.07 0.01 2.41
C LEU A 117 -3.27 0.01 3.35
N GLN A 118 -3.44 1.11 4.08
CA GLN A 118 -4.52 1.26 5.06
C GLN A 118 -5.45 2.42 4.72
N ASP A 119 -6.72 2.27 5.08
CA ASP A 119 -7.71 3.34 5.15
C ASP A 119 -7.47 4.27 6.37
N LEU A 120 -8.37 5.23 6.59
CA LEU A 120 -8.30 6.14 7.72
C LEU A 120 -8.61 5.47 9.06
N HIS A 121 -9.25 4.29 9.06
CA HIS A 121 -9.56 3.47 10.24
C HIS A 121 -8.52 2.37 10.50
N ARG A 122 -7.44 2.33 9.67
CA ARG A 122 -6.34 1.36 9.73
C ARG A 122 -6.71 -0.06 9.30
N ASN A 123 -7.79 -0.23 8.56
CA ASN A 123 -8.06 -1.48 7.87
C ASN A 123 -7.10 -1.61 6.68
N SER A 124 -6.37 -2.72 6.62
CA SER A 124 -5.43 -2.99 5.51
C SER A 124 -6.13 -3.64 4.32
N MET A 125 -5.61 -3.44 3.11
CA MET A 125 -6.05 -4.20 1.94
C MET A 125 -5.93 -5.70 2.19
N GLN A 126 -6.86 -6.48 1.65
CA GLN A 126 -6.83 -7.94 1.80
C GLN A 126 -5.67 -8.57 1.03
N GLU A 127 -5.40 -8.06 -0.16
CA GLU A 127 -4.34 -8.52 -1.07
C GLU A 127 -3.72 -7.34 -1.82
N SER A 128 -2.57 -7.56 -2.44
CA SER A 128 -1.92 -6.55 -3.28
C SER A 128 -2.67 -6.40 -4.61
N PHE A 129 -2.80 -5.15 -5.07
CA PHE A 129 -3.30 -4.83 -6.40
C PHE A 129 -2.14 -4.58 -7.37
N THR A 130 -2.23 -5.10 -8.60
CA THR A 130 -1.23 -4.86 -9.63
C THR A 130 -1.88 -4.25 -10.88
N LEU A 131 -1.38 -3.06 -11.24
CA LEU A 131 -1.59 -2.42 -12.53
C LEU A 131 -0.40 -2.72 -13.41
N ALA A 132 -0.62 -3.14 -14.66
CA ALA A 132 0.43 -3.22 -15.64
C ALA A 132 -0.03 -2.66 -16.98
N PHE A 133 0.85 -1.93 -17.65
CA PHE A 133 0.65 -1.39 -18.99
C PHE A 133 1.98 -1.39 -19.76
N SER A 134 1.91 -1.24 -21.07
CA SER A 134 3.08 -1.14 -21.91
C SER A 134 3.06 0.13 -22.75
N THR A 135 4.22 0.76 -22.89
CA THR A 135 4.45 1.83 -23.86
C THR A 135 4.72 1.29 -25.27
N GLY A 136 4.91 -0.03 -25.41
CA GLY A 136 5.04 -0.75 -26.66
C GLY A 136 3.75 -1.51 -27.03
N GLU A 137 3.85 -2.32 -28.09
CA GLU A 137 2.73 -3.09 -28.65
C GLU A 137 2.37 -4.32 -27.83
N THR A 138 3.27 -4.80 -26.98
CA THR A 138 3.10 -6.04 -26.21
C THR A 138 3.24 -5.82 -24.72
N LEU A 139 2.53 -6.62 -23.94
CA LEU A 139 2.59 -6.68 -22.49
C LEU A 139 3.06 -8.09 -22.08
N ALA A 140 4.03 -8.16 -21.18
CA ALA A 140 4.43 -9.44 -20.60
C ALA A 140 3.27 -10.09 -19.85
N SER A 141 3.12 -11.41 -19.92
CA SER A 141 1.97 -12.15 -19.35
C SER A 141 2.35 -13.19 -18.30
N GLY A 142 3.64 -13.35 -17.99
CA GLY A 142 4.11 -14.35 -17.04
C GLY A 142 3.69 -14.04 -15.61
N GLN A 143 3.43 -15.09 -14.83
CA GLN A 143 3.01 -14.99 -13.44
C GLN A 143 3.82 -15.94 -12.55
N ILE A 144 4.24 -15.46 -11.40
CA ILE A 144 4.77 -16.27 -10.30
C ILE A 144 3.88 -16.07 -9.09
N SER A 145 3.25 -17.15 -8.63
CA SER A 145 2.45 -17.15 -7.41
C SER A 145 2.94 -18.19 -6.42
N GLY A 146 2.72 -17.94 -5.15
CA GLY A 146 3.15 -18.84 -4.10
C GLY A 146 2.55 -18.52 -2.73
N ARG A 147 2.97 -19.32 -1.76
CA ARG A 147 2.57 -19.19 -0.36
C ARG A 147 3.79 -19.24 0.55
N ILE A 148 3.87 -18.32 1.48
CA ILE A 148 4.89 -18.35 2.54
C ILE A 148 4.46 -19.35 3.61
N LYS A 149 5.40 -20.22 4.03
CA LYS A 149 5.17 -21.26 5.04
C LYS A 149 6.09 -21.02 6.23
N GLY A 150 5.63 -21.39 7.42
CA GLY A 150 6.44 -21.43 8.63
C GLY A 150 6.24 -20.26 9.59
N GLU A 151 5.84 -19.09 9.14
CA GLU A 151 5.61 -17.92 9.99
C GLU A 151 4.11 -17.73 10.28
N ARG A 152 3.79 -17.20 11.49
CA ARG A 152 2.39 -16.96 11.89
C ARG A 152 1.81 -15.72 11.23
N ASN A 153 2.61 -14.71 11.01
CA ASN A 153 2.19 -13.46 10.37
C ASN A 153 3.19 -13.09 9.27
N THR A 154 2.81 -13.36 8.04
CA THR A 154 3.60 -13.04 6.85
C THR A 154 2.99 -11.90 6.05
N ASN A 155 1.84 -11.37 6.49
CA ASN A 155 1.19 -10.23 5.83
C ASN A 155 2.14 -9.04 5.73
N GLY A 156 2.24 -8.47 4.55
CA GLY A 156 3.12 -7.34 4.27
C GLY A 156 4.60 -7.70 4.06
N MET A 157 5.01 -8.97 4.22
CA MET A 157 6.36 -9.38 3.80
C MET A 157 6.55 -9.04 2.32
N ILE A 158 7.72 -8.53 1.97
CA ILE A 158 8.06 -8.27 0.57
C ILE A 158 8.47 -9.59 -0.09
N VAL A 159 8.00 -9.78 -1.32
CA VAL A 159 8.47 -10.84 -2.22
C VAL A 159 9.08 -10.16 -3.42
N GLY A 160 10.38 -10.32 -3.58
CA GLY A 160 11.15 -9.81 -4.70
C GLY A 160 11.51 -10.91 -5.69
N ALA A 161 11.54 -10.56 -6.98
CA ALA A 161 12.02 -11.44 -8.05
C ALA A 161 13.10 -10.75 -8.87
N TRP A 162 14.16 -11.49 -9.15
CA TRP A 162 15.28 -11.09 -10.00
C TRP A 162 15.42 -12.06 -11.16
N SER A 163 15.51 -11.54 -12.40
CA SER A 163 15.90 -12.37 -13.53
C SER A 163 17.34 -12.88 -13.34
N THR A 164 17.55 -14.17 -13.54
CA THR A 164 18.88 -14.81 -13.51
C THR A 164 19.45 -15.06 -14.89
N ASP A 165 18.73 -14.66 -15.93
CA ASP A 165 19.20 -14.76 -17.33
C ASP A 165 20.13 -13.60 -17.72
N ILE A 166 20.17 -12.57 -16.88
CA ILE A 166 21.08 -11.44 -16.98
C ILE A 166 22.19 -11.68 -15.96
N ASP A 167 23.43 -11.45 -16.34
CA ASP A 167 24.60 -11.58 -15.45
C ASP A 167 24.61 -10.48 -14.37
N THR A 168 23.60 -10.51 -13.50
CA THR A 168 23.38 -9.53 -12.45
C THR A 168 23.58 -10.20 -11.10
N VAL A 169 24.45 -9.63 -10.27
CA VAL A 169 24.60 -10.06 -8.87
C VAL A 169 23.32 -9.71 -8.13
N ILE A 170 22.63 -10.77 -7.65
CA ILE A 170 21.43 -10.60 -6.82
C ILE A 170 21.88 -10.25 -5.41
N ASN A 171 21.72 -9.01 -5.02
CA ASN A 171 22.06 -8.52 -3.69
C ASN A 171 20.88 -7.77 -3.06
N PRO A 172 19.98 -8.49 -2.37
CA PRO A 172 18.80 -7.87 -1.75
C PRO A 172 19.14 -6.96 -0.55
N ILE A 173 20.39 -6.97 -0.07
CA ILE A 173 20.86 -6.10 1.00
C ILE A 173 21.14 -4.68 0.49
N GLU A 174 21.61 -4.55 -0.75
CA GLU A 174 22.09 -3.28 -1.31
C GLU A 174 21.17 -2.73 -2.42
N SER A 175 20.35 -3.59 -3.02
CA SER A 175 19.49 -3.19 -4.15
C SER A 175 18.07 -3.71 -4.02
N MET A 176 17.11 -2.85 -4.35
CA MET A 176 15.70 -3.23 -4.41
C MET A 176 15.47 -4.28 -5.49
N ALA A 177 14.50 -5.17 -5.25
CA ALA A 177 14.06 -6.12 -6.26
C ALA A 177 13.54 -5.39 -7.50
N PRO A 178 13.92 -5.82 -8.72
CA PRO A 178 13.35 -5.29 -9.95
C PRO A 178 11.84 -5.47 -10.05
N PHE A 179 11.33 -6.60 -9.56
CA PHE A 179 9.91 -6.90 -9.45
C PHE A 179 9.58 -7.22 -7.99
N ALA A 180 8.56 -6.60 -7.45
CA ALA A 180 8.19 -6.81 -6.05
C ALA A 180 6.67 -6.75 -5.84
N THR A 181 6.21 -7.52 -4.84
CA THR A 181 4.85 -7.50 -4.32
C THR A 181 4.88 -7.71 -2.82
N GLN A 182 3.72 -7.65 -2.17
CA GLN A 182 3.58 -8.00 -0.75
C GLN A 182 2.69 -9.21 -0.55
N VAL A 183 3.00 -9.97 0.48
CA VAL A 183 2.22 -11.13 0.92
C VAL A 183 0.90 -10.63 1.53
N GLY A 184 -0.20 -11.22 1.09
CA GLY A 184 -1.54 -10.97 1.63
C GLY A 184 -1.79 -11.69 2.96
N GLU A 185 -2.98 -11.46 3.53
CA GLU A 185 -3.37 -12.04 4.82
C GLU A 185 -3.51 -13.56 4.82
N ASP A 186 -3.78 -14.15 3.66
CA ASP A 186 -3.84 -15.60 3.48
C ASP A 186 -2.46 -16.26 3.29
N ASN A 187 -1.39 -15.49 3.49
CA ASN A 187 0.03 -15.85 3.29
C ASN A 187 0.38 -16.13 1.82
N THR A 188 -0.45 -15.71 0.86
CA THR A 188 -0.15 -15.85 -0.57
C THR A 188 0.42 -14.56 -1.15
N PHE A 189 1.10 -14.72 -2.29
CA PHE A 189 1.58 -13.62 -3.11
C PHE A 189 1.44 -13.95 -4.58
N THR A 190 1.39 -12.90 -5.40
CA THR A 190 1.42 -13.00 -6.86
C THR A 190 2.27 -11.88 -7.45
N LEU A 191 3.20 -12.26 -8.30
CA LEU A 191 3.98 -11.37 -9.17
C LEU A 191 3.47 -11.59 -10.59
N ASN A 192 2.86 -10.58 -11.18
CA ASN A 192 2.25 -10.63 -12.50
C ASN A 192 3.10 -9.89 -13.52
N TYR A 193 2.84 -10.13 -14.79
CA TYR A 193 3.41 -9.40 -15.93
C TYR A 193 4.92 -9.52 -16.04
N LEU A 194 5.45 -10.69 -15.70
CA LEU A 194 6.85 -11.01 -15.87
C LEU A 194 7.10 -11.55 -17.29
N SER A 195 8.22 -11.20 -17.89
CA SER A 195 8.66 -11.79 -19.15
C SER A 195 9.03 -13.26 -18.95
N ALA A 196 9.04 -14.05 -20.02
CA ALA A 196 9.63 -15.38 -19.99
C ALA A 196 11.08 -15.31 -19.53
N GLY A 197 11.54 -16.30 -18.76
CA GLY A 197 12.90 -16.31 -18.22
C GLY A 197 13.00 -17.07 -16.91
N ARG A 198 14.21 -17.07 -16.35
CA ARG A 198 14.49 -17.70 -15.05
C ARG A 198 14.55 -16.64 -13.98
N TYR A 199 13.85 -16.89 -12.86
CA TYR A 199 13.74 -15.96 -11.74
C TYR A 199 14.17 -16.57 -10.42
N ARG A 200 14.98 -15.84 -9.66
CA ARG A 200 15.18 -16.07 -8.24
C ARG A 200 14.19 -15.24 -7.47
N VAL A 201 13.42 -15.89 -6.59
CA VAL A 201 12.43 -15.27 -5.74
C VAL A 201 12.93 -15.29 -4.31
N ILE A 202 12.84 -14.16 -3.60
CA ILE A 202 13.24 -14.05 -2.19
C ILE A 202 12.10 -13.31 -1.48
N ALA A 203 11.71 -13.78 -0.29
CA ALA A 203 10.77 -13.09 0.58
C ALA A 203 11.48 -12.59 1.84
N TRP A 204 11.12 -11.41 2.37
CA TRP A 204 11.67 -10.91 3.64
C TRP A 204 10.69 -9.98 4.36
N SER A 205 10.84 -9.88 5.70
CA SER A 205 9.98 -9.10 6.57
C SER A 205 10.46 -7.66 6.74
N ASP A 206 10.56 -6.89 5.75
CA ASP A 206 11.03 -5.48 5.71
C ASP A 206 10.62 -4.63 6.94
N ARG A 207 11.24 -4.87 8.10
CA ARG A 207 10.84 -4.30 9.39
C ARG A 207 11.18 -2.80 9.52
N ASP A 208 12.25 -2.39 8.88
CA ASP A 208 12.70 -0.99 8.83
C ASP A 208 12.10 -0.21 7.64
N ARG A 209 11.30 -0.88 6.80
CA ARG A 209 10.55 -0.30 5.67
C ARG A 209 11.43 0.39 4.62
N ASN A 210 12.63 -0.13 4.44
CA ASN A 210 13.58 0.38 3.45
C ASN A 210 13.55 -0.39 2.12
N ARG A 211 12.78 -1.49 2.05
CA ARG A 211 12.65 -2.41 0.89
C ARG A 211 13.91 -3.21 0.57
N LEU A 212 14.86 -3.21 1.47
CA LEU A 212 16.06 -4.00 1.39
C LEU A 212 15.99 -5.11 2.45
N TYR A 213 16.67 -6.22 2.21
CA TYR A 213 16.79 -7.27 3.22
C TYR A 213 17.85 -6.90 4.24
N ASN A 214 17.48 -6.81 5.50
CA ASN A 214 18.39 -6.58 6.63
C ASN A 214 18.63 -7.88 7.40
N PRO A 215 19.82 -8.54 7.24
CA PRO A 215 20.09 -9.83 7.89
C PRO A 215 20.01 -9.81 9.43
N SER A 216 20.12 -8.61 10.04
CA SER A 216 20.09 -8.46 11.50
C SER A 216 18.68 -8.32 12.07
N ALA A 217 17.70 -7.96 11.24
CA ALA A 217 16.34 -7.63 11.68
C ALA A 217 15.25 -8.45 10.97
N ASP A 218 15.48 -8.81 9.70
CA ASP A 218 14.46 -9.43 8.88
C ASP A 218 14.53 -10.96 8.87
N ILE A 219 13.35 -11.55 8.73
CA ILE A 219 13.19 -12.96 8.44
C ILE A 219 13.23 -13.12 6.91
N ILE A 220 13.94 -14.13 6.43
CA ILE A 220 14.06 -14.42 5.00
C ILE A 220 13.39 -15.77 4.66
N GLY A 221 12.72 -15.80 3.51
CA GLY A 221 12.15 -17.01 2.91
C GLY A 221 12.71 -17.23 1.51
N LEU A 222 13.11 -18.45 1.22
CA LEU A 222 13.67 -18.85 -0.06
C LEU A 222 12.92 -20.07 -0.61
N PRO A 223 12.62 -20.12 -1.92
CA PRO A 223 12.15 -21.34 -2.56
C PRO A 223 13.30 -22.34 -2.69
N SER A 224 12.97 -23.62 -2.89
CA SER A 224 13.96 -24.68 -3.06
C SER A 224 14.77 -24.58 -4.39
N LYS A 225 14.26 -23.83 -5.35
CA LYS A 225 14.85 -23.64 -6.69
C LYS A 225 14.38 -22.37 -7.35
N ASP A 226 15.13 -21.91 -8.34
CA ASP A 226 14.70 -20.82 -9.24
C ASP A 226 13.46 -21.24 -10.04
N ILE A 227 12.64 -20.24 -10.39
CA ILE A 227 11.40 -20.45 -11.15
C ILE A 227 11.67 -20.13 -12.62
N ILE A 228 11.19 -20.99 -13.51
CA ILE A 228 11.30 -20.79 -14.95
C ILE A 228 9.92 -20.48 -15.49
N LEU A 229 9.76 -19.27 -16.02
CA LEU A 229 8.59 -18.86 -16.80
C LEU A 229 8.87 -19.16 -18.28
N LYS A 230 7.99 -19.93 -18.88
CA LYS A 230 8.03 -20.23 -20.32
C LYS A 230 7.24 -19.18 -21.08
N ASP A 231 7.65 -18.92 -22.31
CA ASP A 231 6.88 -18.11 -23.22
C ASP A 231 5.58 -18.86 -23.59
N MET A 232 4.43 -18.25 -23.36
CA MET A 232 3.14 -18.87 -23.65
C MET A 232 2.81 -18.88 -25.13
N ASP A 233 3.53 -18.10 -25.95
CA ASP A 233 3.32 -18.01 -27.41
C ASP A 233 3.99 -19.17 -28.18
N ASN A 234 4.66 -20.10 -27.49
CA ASN A 234 5.37 -21.24 -28.07
C ASN A 234 4.84 -22.63 -27.67
N LEU A 235 3.54 -22.71 -27.34
CA LEU A 235 2.85 -23.98 -27.04
C LEU A 235 1.87 -24.35 -28.14
#